data_5fc423384e13dc9f515f4e1110f647d2
#
_entry.id   5fc423384e13dc9f515f4e1110f647d2
#
_cell.length_a   1.000
_cell.length_b   1.000
_cell.length_c   1.000
_cell.angle_alpha   90.00
_cell.angle_beta   90.00
_cell.angle_gamma   90.00
#
_symmetry.space_group_name_H-M   'P 1'
#
loop_
_entity.id
_entity.type
_entity.pdbx_description
1 polymer ?
#
loop_
_entity_poly.entity_id
_entity_poly.type
_entity_poly.pdbx_seq_one_letter_code
_entity_poly.pdbx_strand_id
1 'polypeptide(L)'
;MPAKKSATKRKSEPIVEDNKSPKKVKVSHRSHGKDAGQVLVLGQGDVGQLGLGETIIQRKKPALVSLPEKMIQVFAGGMHTVCVSETGNVYTFGCNDEGALGRDTTEEGSEMVPGKVTLAEKVVQVSAGDSHTAALTDDGTVYIWGSFRDNNGIIGLLEPMIKCTSPVKVPMTEPVVKIASGNDHLVLVTLKGNLYTSGTAEQGQLGRVPEHFSDRGGRKGLGRLLVPQIVKVKGKVHFIDAFCGAYVTFAVSKEGPVYGFGLSNYHQLGTKNTEMCFVPVKLACFKNSTTYWVDFSGGQHHTLCLDAEGQVYSLGRAEYGRLGLGEGAEEKNEPTPVTGMEPVSALTCGESVSYAVTREGSVYAWGFGTNLQLGTGEEDDEWSPTKMTGKQLENRIVLMVSSGGQHTVLLVKDKQES
;
A
#
# COMPACT_ATOMS: atom_id res chain seq x y z
N MET A 1 -53.84 -45.98 -48.88
CA MET A 1 -52.40 -46.24 -48.73
C MET A 1 -51.70 -44.87 -48.81
N PRO A 2 -51.08 -44.36 -47.75
CA PRO A 2 -50.28 -43.15 -47.82
C PRO A 2 -48.78 -43.44 -47.98
N ALA A 3 -48.11 -42.61 -48.75
CA ALA A 3 -46.73 -42.71 -49.17
C ALA A 3 -45.73 -42.46 -48.03
N LYS A 4 -44.69 -43.28 -47.96
CA LYS A 4 -43.52 -43.12 -47.05
C LYS A 4 -42.63 -41.99 -47.53
N LYS A 5 -42.41 -40.95 -46.65
CA LYS A 5 -41.36 -39.95 -46.83
C LYS A 5 -40.03 -40.49 -46.29
N SER A 6 -39.03 -40.53 -47.13
CA SER A 6 -37.68 -40.86 -46.78
C SER A 6 -37.00 -39.75 -45.97
N ALA A 7 -36.41 -40.09 -44.82
CA ALA A 7 -35.64 -39.18 -44.00
C ALA A 7 -34.18 -39.17 -44.50
N THR A 8 -33.74 -38.00 -44.97
CA THR A 8 -32.33 -37.73 -45.35
C THR A 8 -31.52 -37.46 -44.10
N LYS A 9 -30.55 -38.32 -43.78
CA LYS A 9 -29.55 -38.10 -42.71
C LYS A 9 -28.64 -36.95 -43.10
N ARG A 10 -28.71 -35.82 -42.35
CA ARG A 10 -27.67 -34.79 -42.38
C ARG A 10 -26.42 -35.34 -41.68
N LYS A 11 -25.29 -35.33 -42.35
CA LYS A 11 -23.95 -35.57 -41.79
C LYS A 11 -23.63 -34.34 -40.95
N SER A 12 -23.33 -34.54 -39.66
CA SER A 12 -22.75 -33.52 -38.77
C SER A 12 -21.27 -33.38 -39.14
N GLU A 13 -20.87 -32.20 -39.57
CA GLU A 13 -19.46 -31.80 -39.66
C GLU A 13 -18.89 -31.65 -38.23
N PRO A 14 -17.59 -32.01 -38.01
CA PRO A 14 -16.98 -31.83 -36.72
C PRO A 14 -16.80 -30.35 -36.42
N ILE A 15 -17.29 -29.92 -35.28
CA ILE A 15 -17.01 -28.58 -34.69
C ILE A 15 -15.53 -28.59 -34.35
N VAL A 16 -14.73 -27.86 -35.12
CA VAL A 16 -13.36 -27.48 -34.72
C VAL A 16 -13.48 -26.46 -33.61
N GLU A 17 -13.30 -26.90 -32.37
CA GLU A 17 -13.08 -25.97 -31.25
C GLU A 17 -11.77 -25.22 -31.50
N ASP A 18 -11.91 -23.96 -31.86
CA ASP A 18 -10.80 -23.01 -31.97
C ASP A 18 -10.27 -22.73 -30.56
N ASN A 19 -9.37 -23.59 -30.08
CA ASN A 19 -8.71 -23.50 -28.76
C ASN A 19 -7.68 -22.36 -28.78
N LYS A 20 -8.13 -21.12 -29.03
CA LYS A 20 -7.35 -19.92 -28.73
C LYS A 20 -7.42 -19.70 -27.24
N SER A 21 -6.36 -20.09 -26.53
CA SER A 21 -6.15 -19.63 -25.15
C SER A 21 -6.37 -18.12 -25.08
N PRO A 22 -7.15 -17.61 -24.12
CA PRO A 22 -7.39 -16.17 -24.03
C PRO A 22 -6.05 -15.44 -23.92
N LYS A 23 -5.82 -14.44 -24.78
CA LYS A 23 -4.62 -13.60 -24.72
C LYS A 23 -4.53 -13.05 -23.31
N LYS A 24 -3.45 -13.38 -22.59
CA LYS A 24 -3.18 -12.82 -21.26
C LYS A 24 -3.16 -11.29 -21.38
N VAL A 25 -4.02 -10.62 -20.63
CA VAL A 25 -4.03 -9.16 -20.52
C VAL A 25 -2.77 -8.76 -19.76
N LYS A 26 -1.98 -7.80 -20.28
CA LYS A 26 -0.91 -7.16 -19.50
C LYS A 26 -1.42 -5.88 -18.91
N VAL A 27 -1.29 -5.73 -17.58
CA VAL A 27 -1.66 -4.52 -16.88
C VAL A 27 -0.46 -3.58 -16.73
N SER A 28 -0.74 -2.28 -16.71
CA SER A 28 0.26 -1.24 -16.50
C SER A 28 -0.33 -0.12 -15.66
N HIS A 29 0.46 0.38 -14.70
CA HIS A 29 0.12 1.51 -13.87
C HIS A 29 1.40 2.27 -13.50
N ARG A 30 1.30 3.57 -13.20
CA ARG A 30 2.45 4.41 -12.82
C ARG A 30 3.14 3.95 -11.52
N SER A 31 2.41 3.29 -10.61
CA SER A 31 2.94 2.75 -9.36
C SER A 31 3.70 1.43 -9.51
N HIS A 32 3.73 0.82 -10.69
CA HIS A 32 4.54 -0.37 -10.92
C HIS A 32 6.02 0.01 -10.97
N GLY A 33 6.84 -0.70 -10.20
CA GLY A 33 8.27 -0.43 -10.12
C GLY A 33 8.98 -0.56 -11.48
N LYS A 34 9.90 0.33 -11.78
CA LYS A 34 10.62 0.40 -13.07
C LYS A 34 12.13 0.43 -12.90
N ASP A 35 12.61 1.22 -11.94
CA ASP A 35 14.04 1.39 -11.70
C ASP A 35 14.51 0.37 -10.68
N ALA A 36 15.53 -0.39 -11.03
CA ALA A 36 16.10 -1.40 -10.16
C ALA A 36 17.19 -0.82 -9.27
N GLY A 37 17.24 -1.28 -8.03
CA GLY A 37 18.20 -0.79 -7.05
C GLY A 37 18.43 -1.74 -5.88
N GLN A 38 19.16 -1.25 -4.88
CA GLN A 38 19.46 -1.93 -3.64
C GLN A 38 18.52 -1.47 -2.53
N VAL A 39 18.39 -2.26 -1.48
CA VAL A 39 17.51 -1.98 -0.35
C VAL A 39 18.32 -1.57 0.86
N LEU A 40 17.96 -0.43 1.46
CA LEU A 40 18.49 0.01 2.75
C LEU A 40 17.35 0.00 3.78
N VAL A 41 17.70 -0.27 5.03
CA VAL A 41 16.76 -0.33 6.17
C VAL A 41 17.30 0.43 7.36
N LEU A 42 16.41 0.94 8.21
CA LEU A 42 16.73 1.61 9.47
C LEU A 42 15.54 1.56 10.44
N GLY A 43 15.76 1.91 11.69
CA GLY A 43 14.78 1.84 12.78
C GLY A 43 14.97 0.62 13.66
N GLN A 44 13.88 0.12 14.25
CA GLN A 44 13.87 -1.08 15.09
C GLN A 44 13.74 -2.35 14.25
N GLY A 45 14.29 -3.46 14.74
CA GLY A 45 14.39 -4.71 14.01
C GLY A 45 14.32 -5.97 14.87
N ASP A 46 13.74 -5.85 16.07
CA ASP A 46 13.65 -6.91 17.09
C ASP A 46 12.84 -8.14 16.66
N VAL A 47 11.98 -8.01 15.66
CA VAL A 47 11.24 -9.13 15.04
C VAL A 47 11.69 -9.43 13.60
N GLY A 48 12.89 -8.96 13.21
CA GLY A 48 13.47 -9.24 11.90
C GLY A 48 13.05 -8.32 10.75
N GLN A 49 12.26 -7.27 11.02
CA GLN A 49 11.75 -6.35 9.99
C GLN A 49 12.84 -5.57 9.24
N LEU A 50 14.07 -5.57 9.73
CA LEU A 50 15.25 -5.02 9.05
C LEU A 50 15.94 -6.01 8.10
N GLY A 51 15.71 -7.32 8.24
CA GLY A 51 16.31 -8.33 7.37
C GLY A 51 17.84 -8.45 7.51
N LEU A 52 18.41 -8.04 8.64
CA LEU A 52 19.86 -7.96 8.89
C LEU A 52 20.38 -9.11 9.78
N GLY A 53 19.55 -10.12 10.05
CA GLY A 53 19.87 -11.24 10.93
C GLY A 53 19.59 -10.94 12.40
N GLU A 54 19.70 -11.97 13.24
CA GLU A 54 19.28 -11.97 14.65
C GLU A 54 20.07 -11.00 15.55
N THR A 55 21.31 -10.69 15.21
CA THR A 55 22.20 -9.87 16.05
C THR A 55 21.98 -8.37 15.87
N ILE A 56 21.23 -7.95 14.84
CA ILE A 56 21.05 -6.54 14.50
C ILE A 56 19.60 -6.14 14.71
N ILE A 57 19.30 -5.69 15.92
CA ILE A 57 17.93 -5.33 16.35
C ILE A 57 17.57 -3.85 16.16
N GLN A 58 18.52 -3.02 15.74
CA GLN A 58 18.23 -1.59 15.43
C GLN A 58 19.29 -0.97 14.53
N ARG A 59 18.92 0.07 13.81
CA ARG A 59 19.81 0.90 12.99
C ARG A 59 19.41 2.37 13.07
N LYS A 60 20.33 3.23 13.51
CA LYS A 60 20.16 4.70 13.56
C LYS A 60 20.31 5.36 12.18
N LYS A 61 21.02 4.71 11.27
CA LYS A 61 21.31 5.17 9.91
C LYS A 61 21.06 4.04 8.92
N PRO A 62 20.75 4.35 7.64
CA PRO A 62 20.49 3.33 6.63
C PRO A 62 21.59 2.28 6.52
N ALA A 63 21.20 1.01 6.54
CA ALA A 63 22.06 -0.17 6.38
C ALA A 63 21.61 -1.00 5.19
N LEU A 64 22.58 -1.55 4.44
CA LEU A 64 22.33 -2.36 3.25
C LEU A 64 21.80 -3.76 3.64
N VAL A 65 20.71 -4.16 3.00
CA VAL A 65 20.15 -5.52 3.08
C VAL A 65 20.76 -6.39 1.98
N SER A 66 21.21 -7.59 2.35
CA SER A 66 21.71 -8.56 1.37
C SER A 66 20.55 -9.26 0.68
N LEU A 67 20.31 -8.93 -0.58
CA LEU A 67 19.28 -9.52 -1.44
C LEU A 67 19.94 -10.14 -2.69
N PRO A 68 19.43 -11.27 -3.21
CA PRO A 68 20.06 -11.98 -4.33
C PRO A 68 19.88 -11.29 -5.69
N GLU A 69 18.98 -10.33 -5.77
CA GLU A 69 18.61 -9.61 -7.00
C GLU A 69 18.48 -8.10 -6.70
N LYS A 70 18.50 -7.26 -7.74
CA LYS A 70 18.09 -5.85 -7.62
C LYS A 70 16.56 -5.78 -7.47
N MET A 71 16.10 -4.86 -6.63
CA MET A 71 14.68 -4.66 -6.34
C MET A 71 14.13 -3.48 -7.14
N ILE A 72 12.87 -3.56 -7.55
CA ILE A 72 12.15 -2.47 -8.24
C ILE A 72 11.08 -1.84 -7.35
N GLN A 73 10.75 -2.47 -6.22
CA GLN A 73 9.80 -1.94 -5.27
C GLN A 73 10.09 -2.49 -3.86
N VAL A 74 9.87 -1.64 -2.87
CA VAL A 74 9.92 -1.98 -1.45
C VAL A 74 8.66 -1.48 -0.76
N PHE A 75 8.20 -2.22 0.24
CA PHE A 75 7.07 -1.81 1.06
C PHE A 75 7.27 -2.28 2.51
N ALA A 76 7.07 -1.40 3.47
CA ALA A 76 7.08 -1.71 4.89
C ALA A 76 5.62 -1.89 5.35
N GLY A 77 5.31 -3.07 5.90
CA GLY A 77 4.09 -3.31 6.66
C GLY A 77 4.28 -2.90 8.12
N GLY A 78 3.36 -3.27 9.01
CA GLY A 78 3.46 -2.93 10.43
C GLY A 78 4.81 -3.32 11.02
N MET A 79 5.14 -4.60 10.96
CA MET A 79 6.40 -5.15 11.50
C MET A 79 7.07 -6.15 10.52
N HIS A 80 6.87 -5.99 9.22
CA HIS A 80 7.51 -6.78 8.18
C HIS A 80 7.83 -5.94 6.95
N THR A 81 8.72 -6.45 6.11
CA THR A 81 9.14 -5.80 4.86
C THR A 81 8.92 -6.73 3.69
N VAL A 82 8.46 -6.18 2.58
CA VAL A 82 8.28 -6.89 1.31
C VAL A 82 8.98 -6.16 0.17
N CYS A 83 9.70 -6.90 -0.66
CA CYS A 83 10.44 -6.39 -1.81
C CYS A 83 10.06 -7.15 -3.08
N VAL A 84 10.01 -6.46 -4.21
CA VAL A 84 9.84 -7.07 -5.55
C VAL A 84 11.11 -6.86 -6.36
N SER A 85 11.65 -7.93 -6.91
CA SER A 85 12.82 -7.87 -7.78
C SER A 85 12.49 -7.47 -9.22
N GLU A 86 13.48 -7.09 -9.99
CA GLU A 86 13.36 -6.78 -11.42
C GLU A 86 12.83 -7.97 -12.25
N THR A 87 13.03 -9.20 -11.77
CA THR A 87 12.49 -10.41 -12.39
C THR A 87 11.05 -10.71 -11.98
N GLY A 88 10.51 -9.99 -10.97
CA GLY A 88 9.16 -10.14 -10.42
C GLY A 88 9.05 -11.16 -9.29
N ASN A 89 10.18 -11.57 -8.70
CA ASN A 89 10.20 -12.37 -7.49
C ASN A 89 9.88 -11.50 -6.26
N VAL A 90 9.24 -12.09 -5.26
CA VAL A 90 8.93 -11.42 -4.00
C VAL A 90 9.81 -11.97 -2.89
N TYR A 91 10.37 -11.08 -2.08
CA TYR A 91 11.16 -11.38 -0.88
C TYR A 91 10.54 -10.71 0.33
N THR A 92 10.46 -11.43 1.44
CA THR A 92 9.87 -10.94 2.69
C THR A 92 10.75 -11.25 3.89
N PHE A 93 10.66 -10.40 4.91
CA PHE A 93 11.34 -10.60 6.20
C PHE A 93 10.63 -9.79 7.29
N GLY A 94 10.75 -10.22 8.55
CA GLY A 94 10.12 -9.61 9.70
C GLY A 94 9.12 -10.52 10.40
N CYS A 95 8.16 -9.94 11.11
CA CYS A 95 7.16 -10.66 11.89
C CYS A 95 6.28 -11.55 10.99
N ASN A 96 6.13 -12.84 11.36
CA ASN A 96 5.31 -13.82 10.65
C ASN A 96 4.21 -14.47 11.51
N ASP A 97 3.89 -13.91 12.65
CA ASP A 97 2.90 -14.49 13.59
C ASP A 97 1.53 -14.71 12.94
N GLU A 98 1.15 -13.79 12.05
CA GLU A 98 -0.10 -13.84 11.29
C GLU A 98 0.07 -14.36 9.85
N GLY A 99 1.27 -14.80 9.47
CA GLY A 99 1.56 -15.29 8.13
C GLY A 99 1.87 -14.20 7.10
N ALA A 100 2.19 -12.97 7.53
CA ALA A 100 2.44 -11.82 6.66
C ALA A 100 3.65 -11.98 5.72
N LEU A 101 4.56 -12.92 6.01
CA LEU A 101 5.68 -13.23 5.12
C LEU A 101 5.32 -14.14 3.95
N GLY A 102 4.21 -14.88 4.02
CA GLY A 102 3.73 -15.74 2.92
C GLY A 102 4.64 -16.92 2.60
N ARG A 103 5.51 -17.31 3.52
CA ARG A 103 6.48 -18.41 3.40
C ARG A 103 6.69 -19.10 4.74
N ASP A 104 7.24 -20.29 4.71
CA ASP A 104 7.62 -21.03 5.90
C ASP A 104 8.78 -20.33 6.63
N THR A 105 8.65 -20.18 7.95
CA THR A 105 9.64 -19.63 8.87
C THR A 105 9.80 -20.51 10.11
N THR A 106 9.57 -21.81 9.99
CA THR A 106 9.76 -22.79 11.08
C THR A 106 11.24 -23.01 11.44
N GLU A 107 12.14 -22.72 10.51
CA GLU A 107 13.58 -22.67 10.78
C GLU A 107 13.89 -21.39 11.57
N GLU A 108 14.52 -21.54 12.74
CA GLU A 108 14.86 -20.43 13.65
C GLU A 108 15.70 -19.36 12.95
N GLY A 109 15.29 -18.09 13.07
CA GLY A 109 15.96 -16.94 12.48
C GLY A 109 15.70 -16.74 10.98
N SER A 110 14.95 -17.64 10.32
CA SER A 110 14.65 -17.49 8.89
C SER A 110 13.78 -16.29 8.58
N GLU A 111 12.96 -15.80 9.52
CA GLU A 111 12.20 -14.56 9.44
C GLU A 111 13.09 -13.31 9.54
N MET A 112 14.26 -13.42 10.18
CA MET A 112 15.21 -12.32 10.39
C MET A 112 16.02 -11.95 9.15
N VAL A 113 15.91 -12.72 8.08
CA VAL A 113 16.63 -12.51 6.81
C VAL A 113 15.68 -12.59 5.62
N PRO A 114 16.02 -11.94 4.48
CA PRO A 114 15.19 -12.01 3.28
C PRO A 114 14.99 -13.45 2.81
N GLY A 115 13.73 -13.85 2.64
CA GLY A 115 13.35 -15.15 2.08
C GLY A 115 12.38 -14.98 0.92
N LYS A 116 12.52 -15.84 -0.10
CA LYS A 116 11.68 -15.80 -1.31
C LYS A 116 10.30 -16.38 -1.04
N VAL A 117 9.26 -15.67 -1.50
CA VAL A 117 7.88 -16.17 -1.53
C VAL A 117 7.65 -16.96 -2.80
N THR A 118 7.00 -18.12 -2.68
CA THR A 118 6.67 -18.96 -3.85
C THR A 118 5.45 -18.43 -4.58
N LEU A 119 5.69 -17.77 -5.70
CA LEU A 119 4.68 -17.30 -6.67
C LEU A 119 5.17 -17.66 -8.07
N ALA A 120 4.27 -18.18 -8.91
CA ALA A 120 4.60 -18.61 -10.28
C ALA A 120 4.59 -17.45 -11.26
N GLU A 121 3.77 -16.42 -11.00
CA GLU A 121 3.56 -15.29 -11.89
C GLU A 121 4.48 -14.13 -11.52
N LYS A 122 4.80 -13.32 -12.54
CA LYS A 122 5.61 -12.12 -12.37
C LYS A 122 4.85 -11.04 -11.60
N VAL A 123 5.33 -10.68 -10.40
CA VAL A 123 4.78 -9.59 -9.60
C VAL A 123 5.30 -8.25 -10.12
N VAL A 124 4.41 -7.25 -10.18
CA VAL A 124 4.70 -5.88 -10.63
C VAL A 124 4.41 -4.82 -9.55
N GLN A 125 3.65 -5.17 -8.52
CA GLN A 125 3.36 -4.31 -7.39
C GLN A 125 3.12 -5.13 -6.13
N VAL A 126 3.58 -4.62 -4.98
CA VAL A 126 3.21 -5.13 -3.65
C VAL A 126 2.64 -4.02 -2.79
N SER A 127 1.90 -4.41 -1.77
CA SER A 127 1.40 -3.54 -0.73
C SER A 127 1.27 -4.34 0.56
N ALA A 128 1.47 -3.72 1.71
CA ALA A 128 1.37 -4.39 3.00
C ALA A 128 0.61 -3.53 4.00
N GLY A 129 -0.12 -4.17 4.90
CA GLY A 129 -0.72 -3.56 6.09
C GLY A 129 -0.01 -4.04 7.35
N ASP A 130 -0.72 -4.02 8.49
CA ASP A 130 -0.11 -4.45 9.76
C ASP A 130 0.27 -5.93 9.75
N SER A 131 -0.66 -6.77 9.33
CA SER A 131 -0.51 -8.24 9.40
C SER A 131 -0.85 -8.94 8.07
N HIS A 132 -0.90 -8.22 6.96
CA HIS A 132 -1.15 -8.79 5.63
C HIS A 132 -0.22 -8.22 4.57
N THR A 133 -0.05 -8.97 3.50
CA THR A 133 0.67 -8.55 2.29
C THR A 133 -0.15 -8.90 1.06
N ALA A 134 -0.19 -8.02 0.08
CA ALA A 134 -0.81 -8.22 -1.22
C ALA A 134 0.20 -8.06 -2.35
N ALA A 135 0.06 -8.86 -3.40
CA ALA A 135 0.89 -8.81 -4.60
C ALA A 135 0.02 -8.79 -5.86
N LEU A 136 0.34 -7.89 -6.77
CA LEU A 136 -0.30 -7.76 -8.08
C LEU A 136 0.65 -8.28 -9.15
N THR A 137 0.17 -9.18 -9.99
CA THR A 137 0.92 -9.76 -11.11
C THR A 137 0.73 -8.97 -12.41
N ASP A 138 1.58 -9.19 -13.38
CA ASP A 138 1.59 -8.47 -14.67
C ASP A 138 0.36 -8.77 -15.56
N ASP A 139 -0.43 -9.79 -15.23
CA ASP A 139 -1.71 -10.11 -15.87
C ASP A 139 -2.95 -9.58 -15.12
N GLY A 140 -2.75 -8.85 -14.02
CA GLY A 140 -3.83 -8.26 -13.22
C GLY A 140 -4.44 -9.20 -12.18
N THR A 141 -3.81 -10.34 -11.91
CA THR A 141 -4.18 -11.22 -10.79
C THR A 141 -3.63 -10.66 -9.49
N VAL A 142 -4.40 -10.76 -8.40
CA VAL A 142 -3.97 -10.36 -7.06
C VAL A 142 -3.85 -11.58 -6.17
N TYR A 143 -2.75 -11.66 -5.45
CA TYR A 143 -2.51 -12.61 -4.36
C TYR A 143 -2.45 -11.85 -3.04
N ILE A 144 -2.91 -12.50 -1.96
CA ILE A 144 -2.88 -11.95 -0.60
C ILE A 144 -2.50 -13.05 0.39
N TRP A 145 -1.84 -12.67 1.49
CA TRP A 145 -1.50 -13.57 2.60
C TRP A 145 -1.41 -12.79 3.92
N GLY A 146 -1.37 -13.51 5.03
CA GLY A 146 -1.48 -12.92 6.36
C GLY A 146 -2.89 -12.95 6.91
N SER A 147 -3.29 -11.92 7.62
CA SER A 147 -4.62 -11.74 8.20
C SER A 147 -4.99 -10.28 8.34
N PHE A 148 -6.28 -9.96 8.27
CA PHE A 148 -6.82 -8.70 8.77
C PHE A 148 -7.19 -8.83 10.25
N ARG A 149 -7.17 -7.70 10.95
CA ARG A 149 -7.54 -7.58 12.37
C ARG A 149 -8.60 -6.51 12.55
N ASP A 150 -9.37 -6.62 13.60
CA ASP A 150 -10.24 -5.58 14.14
C ASP A 150 -9.87 -5.31 15.61
N ASN A 151 -10.61 -4.45 16.31
CA ASN A 151 -10.39 -4.16 17.72
C ASN A 151 -10.50 -5.38 18.64
N ASN A 152 -11.08 -6.48 18.16
CA ASN A 152 -11.23 -7.75 18.89
C ASN A 152 -10.19 -8.81 18.49
N GLY A 153 -9.24 -8.47 17.61
CA GLY A 153 -8.18 -9.34 17.13
C GLY A 153 -8.38 -9.83 15.69
N ILE A 154 -7.88 -11.03 15.38
CA ILE A 154 -7.90 -11.60 14.02
C ILE A 154 -9.35 -11.76 13.53
N ILE A 155 -9.63 -11.28 12.31
CA ILE A 155 -10.91 -11.52 11.61
C ILE A 155 -10.76 -12.50 10.43
N GLY A 156 -9.54 -12.80 10.04
CA GLY A 156 -9.23 -13.68 8.93
C GLY A 156 -8.81 -12.94 7.67
N LEU A 157 -8.65 -13.72 6.61
CA LEU A 157 -8.31 -13.22 5.26
C LEU A 157 -9.29 -13.71 4.25
N LEU A 158 -9.74 -13.60 3.28
CA LEU A 158 -10.80 -14.10 2.38
C LEU A 158 -11.90 -14.94 3.06
N GLU A 159 -11.57 -15.68 4.11
CA GLU A 159 -12.51 -16.48 4.92
C GLU A 159 -12.45 -16.06 6.40
N PRO A 160 -13.61 -16.02 7.09
CA PRO A 160 -13.68 -15.64 8.51
C PRO A 160 -12.78 -16.50 9.39
N MET A 161 -11.98 -15.84 10.25
CA MET A 161 -11.09 -16.47 11.24
C MET A 161 -9.98 -17.34 10.66
N ILE A 162 -9.78 -17.35 9.33
CA ILE A 162 -8.71 -18.10 8.66
C ILE A 162 -7.60 -17.13 8.24
N LYS A 163 -6.39 -17.31 8.78
CA LYS A 163 -5.19 -16.66 8.29
C LYS A 163 -4.55 -17.48 7.16
N CYS A 164 -3.92 -16.82 6.21
CA CYS A 164 -3.24 -17.46 5.08
C CYS A 164 -1.72 -17.28 5.23
N THR A 165 -1.01 -18.34 5.54
CA THR A 165 0.46 -18.34 5.71
C THR A 165 1.23 -18.46 4.40
N SER A 166 0.52 -18.64 3.29
CA SER A 166 1.05 -18.66 1.92
C SER A 166 0.12 -17.87 0.99
N PRO A 167 0.62 -17.40 -0.16
CA PRO A 167 -0.18 -16.61 -1.11
C PRO A 167 -1.45 -17.33 -1.55
N VAL A 168 -2.59 -16.66 -1.44
CA VAL A 168 -3.89 -17.12 -1.94
C VAL A 168 -4.42 -16.11 -2.96
N LYS A 169 -5.03 -16.63 -4.03
CA LYS A 169 -5.59 -15.79 -5.09
C LYS A 169 -6.86 -15.08 -4.61
N VAL A 170 -6.90 -13.75 -4.80
CA VAL A 170 -8.09 -12.95 -4.53
C VAL A 170 -9.15 -13.20 -5.63
N PRO A 171 -10.42 -13.48 -5.27
CA PRO A 171 -11.45 -13.79 -6.25
C PRO A 171 -11.96 -12.54 -6.97
N MET A 172 -11.22 -12.09 -7.99
CA MET A 172 -11.60 -10.96 -8.85
C MET A 172 -12.10 -11.45 -10.20
N THR A 173 -13.12 -10.76 -10.74
CA THR A 173 -13.71 -11.03 -12.07
C THR A 173 -13.12 -10.15 -13.17
N GLU A 174 -12.32 -9.15 -12.80
CA GLU A 174 -11.67 -8.19 -13.71
C GLU A 174 -10.20 -8.04 -13.35
N PRO A 175 -9.33 -7.81 -14.35
CA PRO A 175 -7.92 -7.51 -14.08
C PRO A 175 -7.77 -6.26 -13.21
N VAL A 176 -6.93 -6.37 -12.18
CA VAL A 176 -6.56 -5.27 -11.29
C VAL A 176 -5.33 -4.56 -11.86
N VAL A 177 -5.27 -3.25 -11.75
CA VAL A 177 -4.15 -2.43 -12.23
C VAL A 177 -3.39 -1.75 -11.08
N LYS A 178 -4.03 -1.59 -9.92
CA LYS A 178 -3.46 -0.94 -8.74
C LYS A 178 -3.97 -1.61 -7.47
N ILE A 179 -3.07 -1.82 -6.52
CA ILE A 179 -3.39 -2.24 -5.15
C ILE A 179 -2.88 -1.21 -4.15
N ALA A 180 -3.58 -1.04 -3.03
CA ALA A 180 -3.14 -0.25 -1.88
C ALA A 180 -3.67 -0.88 -0.59
N SER A 181 -2.83 -0.92 0.45
CA SER A 181 -3.19 -1.43 1.78
C SER A 181 -3.19 -0.32 2.81
N GLY A 182 -4.20 -0.29 3.68
CA GLY A 182 -4.11 0.33 4.99
C GLY A 182 -3.72 -0.71 6.04
N ASN A 183 -3.85 -0.39 7.33
CA ASN A 183 -3.45 -1.32 8.39
C ASN A 183 -4.14 -2.68 8.23
N ASP A 184 -5.47 -2.67 8.09
CA ASP A 184 -6.29 -3.88 8.02
C ASP A 184 -7.35 -3.82 6.90
N HIS A 185 -7.02 -3.17 5.78
CA HIS A 185 -7.87 -3.17 4.60
C HIS A 185 -7.07 -3.13 3.30
N LEU A 186 -7.65 -3.67 2.26
CA LEU A 186 -7.09 -3.72 0.90
C LEU A 186 -8.02 -3.00 -0.07
N VAL A 187 -7.44 -2.19 -0.93
CA VAL A 187 -8.12 -1.44 -1.98
C VAL A 187 -7.58 -1.85 -3.33
N LEU A 188 -8.47 -2.12 -4.27
CA LEU A 188 -8.15 -2.57 -5.62
C LEU A 188 -8.79 -1.65 -6.65
N VAL A 189 -8.01 -1.17 -7.62
CA VAL A 189 -8.53 -0.47 -8.81
C VAL A 189 -8.41 -1.41 -10.00
N THR A 190 -9.51 -1.62 -10.73
CA THR A 190 -9.53 -2.51 -11.88
C THR A 190 -9.22 -1.77 -13.19
N LEU A 191 -8.89 -2.53 -14.23
CA LEU A 191 -8.66 -2.01 -15.58
C LEU A 191 -9.87 -1.23 -16.14
N LYS A 192 -11.09 -1.53 -15.66
CA LYS A 192 -12.31 -0.80 -16.03
C LYS A 192 -12.56 0.44 -15.19
N GLY A 193 -11.71 0.72 -14.20
CA GLY A 193 -11.85 1.86 -13.30
C GLY A 193 -12.85 1.64 -12.17
N ASN A 194 -13.14 0.40 -11.82
CA ASN A 194 -13.94 0.07 -10.64
C ASN A 194 -13.05 0.01 -9.41
N LEU A 195 -13.58 0.45 -8.27
CA LEU A 195 -12.92 0.41 -6.96
C LEU A 195 -13.53 -0.72 -6.14
N TYR A 196 -12.68 -1.59 -5.59
CA TYR A 196 -13.05 -2.68 -4.68
C TYR A 196 -12.31 -2.55 -3.36
N THR A 197 -12.94 -2.96 -2.27
CA THR A 197 -12.34 -2.96 -0.93
C THR A 197 -12.64 -4.25 -0.18
N SER A 198 -11.73 -4.66 0.71
CA SER A 198 -11.91 -5.75 1.66
C SER A 198 -11.12 -5.50 2.94
N GLY A 199 -11.48 -6.16 4.03
CA GLY A 199 -10.83 -6.03 5.35
C GLY A 199 -11.78 -5.53 6.44
N THR A 200 -11.24 -4.83 7.44
CA THR A 200 -12.04 -4.26 8.53
C THR A 200 -12.83 -3.03 8.08
N ALA A 201 -14.00 -2.81 8.68
CA ALA A 201 -14.91 -1.72 8.34
C ALA A 201 -15.12 -0.71 9.48
N GLU A 202 -14.55 -0.96 10.67
CA GLU A 202 -14.87 -0.26 11.91
C GLU A 202 -14.73 1.27 11.83
N GLN A 203 -13.78 1.75 11.02
CA GLN A 203 -13.50 3.18 10.83
C GLN A 203 -14.06 3.74 9.51
N GLY A 204 -14.91 2.99 8.80
CA GLY A 204 -15.43 3.41 7.51
C GLY A 204 -14.48 3.22 6.32
N GLN A 205 -13.28 2.64 6.51
CA GLN A 205 -12.21 2.53 5.52
C GLN A 205 -12.55 1.68 4.30
N LEU A 206 -13.65 0.92 4.31
CA LEU A 206 -14.15 0.18 3.15
C LEU A 206 -15.07 0.99 2.23
N GLY A 207 -15.66 2.09 2.71
CA GLY A 207 -16.53 2.98 1.91
C GLY A 207 -17.81 2.33 1.37
N ARG A 208 -18.21 1.15 1.86
CA ARG A 208 -19.36 0.37 1.37
C ARG A 208 -20.18 -0.30 2.46
N VAL A 209 -19.76 -0.18 3.71
CA VAL A 209 -20.42 -0.78 4.87
C VAL A 209 -21.01 0.35 5.71
N PRO A 210 -22.33 0.40 5.90
CA PRO A 210 -22.97 1.39 6.75
C PRO A 210 -22.48 1.32 8.20
N GLU A 211 -22.43 2.44 8.89
CA GLU A 211 -21.96 2.58 10.27
C GLU A 211 -22.53 1.53 11.21
N HIS A 212 -23.86 1.36 11.24
CA HIS A 212 -24.53 0.39 12.12
C HIS A 212 -24.21 -1.09 11.81
N PHE A 213 -23.48 -1.38 10.75
CA PHE A 213 -22.95 -2.69 10.41
C PHE A 213 -21.42 -2.78 10.52
N SER A 214 -20.73 -1.68 10.79
CA SER A 214 -19.27 -1.62 10.87
C SER A 214 -18.75 -2.09 12.23
N ASP A 215 -19.42 -1.71 13.31
CA ASP A 215 -19.12 -2.18 14.67
C ASP A 215 -19.99 -3.39 15.01
N ARG A 216 -19.43 -4.56 14.82
CA ARG A 216 -20.11 -5.82 15.09
C ARG A 216 -19.40 -6.56 16.21
N GLY A 217 -19.70 -6.22 17.45
CA GLY A 217 -19.24 -6.95 18.62
C GLY A 217 -19.51 -8.48 18.63
N GLY A 218 -20.04 -9.03 17.53
CA GLY A 218 -20.35 -10.45 17.35
C GLY A 218 -19.75 -11.11 16.10
N ARG A 219 -18.87 -10.44 15.33
CA ARG A 219 -18.20 -10.98 14.12
C ARG A 219 -19.15 -11.62 13.07
N LYS A 220 -20.45 -11.28 13.11
CA LYS A 220 -21.44 -11.77 12.14
C LYS A 220 -21.26 -11.05 10.80
N GLY A 221 -21.16 -11.82 9.71
CA GLY A 221 -21.05 -11.30 8.34
C GLY A 221 -19.63 -10.91 7.90
N LEU A 222 -18.60 -11.38 8.59
CA LEU A 222 -17.19 -11.18 8.21
C LEU A 222 -16.89 -11.58 6.78
N GLY A 223 -17.49 -12.66 6.27
CA GLY A 223 -17.30 -13.07 4.88
C GLY A 223 -17.64 -12.01 3.83
N ARG A 224 -18.54 -11.05 4.16
CA ARG A 224 -18.85 -9.91 3.28
C ARG A 224 -17.81 -8.78 3.36
N LEU A 225 -17.05 -8.72 4.45
CA LEU A 225 -15.98 -7.76 4.66
C LEU A 225 -14.70 -8.24 3.99
N LEU A 226 -14.37 -9.52 4.14
CA LEU A 226 -13.10 -10.13 3.77
C LEU A 226 -12.95 -10.37 2.26
N VAL A 227 -14.06 -10.63 1.55
CA VAL A 227 -14.03 -10.76 0.09
C VAL A 227 -14.18 -9.38 -0.55
N PRO A 228 -13.32 -9.01 -1.51
CA PRO A 228 -13.42 -7.72 -2.19
C PRO A 228 -14.79 -7.51 -2.84
N GLN A 229 -15.40 -6.37 -2.57
CA GLN A 229 -16.66 -5.95 -3.18
C GLN A 229 -16.54 -4.53 -3.70
N ILE A 230 -17.32 -4.23 -4.74
CA ILE A 230 -17.32 -2.93 -5.40
C ILE A 230 -17.81 -1.82 -4.47
N VAL A 231 -17.08 -0.71 -4.48
CA VAL A 231 -17.49 0.54 -3.81
C VAL A 231 -18.38 1.32 -4.75
N LYS A 232 -19.63 1.56 -4.34
CA LYS A 232 -20.59 2.28 -5.16
C LYS A 232 -20.50 3.78 -4.91
N VAL A 233 -20.38 4.55 -5.99
CA VAL A 233 -20.37 6.00 -5.97
C VAL A 233 -21.53 6.51 -6.84
N LYS A 234 -22.16 7.61 -6.43
CA LYS A 234 -23.25 8.21 -7.22
C LYS A 234 -22.72 8.73 -8.57
N GLY A 235 -23.35 8.30 -9.65
CA GLY A 235 -22.94 8.61 -11.02
C GLY A 235 -21.97 7.58 -11.61
N LYS A 236 -21.52 7.86 -12.83
CA LYS A 236 -20.51 7.04 -13.51
C LYS A 236 -19.13 7.64 -13.22
N VAL A 237 -18.37 7.00 -12.35
CA VAL A 237 -17.01 7.42 -11.95
C VAL A 237 -16.02 6.34 -12.38
N HIS A 238 -14.91 6.74 -13.00
CA HIS A 238 -13.80 5.85 -13.33
C HIS A 238 -12.60 6.19 -12.45
N PHE A 239 -12.25 5.30 -11.55
CA PHE A 239 -11.06 5.46 -10.72
C PHE A 239 -9.81 5.05 -11.50
N ILE A 240 -8.75 5.84 -11.38
CA ILE A 240 -7.46 5.60 -12.03
C ILE A 240 -6.35 5.32 -11.01
N ASP A 241 -6.54 5.70 -9.76
CA ASP A 241 -5.59 5.46 -8.69
C ASP A 241 -6.28 5.39 -7.33
N ALA A 242 -5.64 4.74 -6.36
CA ALA A 242 -6.08 4.68 -4.98
C ALA A 242 -4.89 4.61 -4.03
N PHE A 243 -5.05 5.21 -2.85
CA PHE A 243 -4.05 5.34 -1.80
C PHE A 243 -4.69 5.09 -0.45
N CYS A 244 -3.92 4.57 0.50
CA CYS A 244 -4.40 4.32 1.85
C CYS A 244 -3.56 5.05 2.89
N GLY A 245 -4.19 5.39 3.98
CA GLY A 245 -3.56 5.55 5.28
C GLY A 245 -3.94 4.38 6.17
N ALA A 246 -3.61 4.45 7.45
CA ALA A 246 -3.94 3.38 8.40
C ALA A 246 -5.43 3.01 8.35
N TYR A 247 -6.30 4.01 8.40
CA TYR A 247 -7.76 3.85 8.49
C TYR A 247 -8.53 4.68 7.45
N VAL A 248 -7.85 5.15 6.41
CA VAL A 248 -8.44 6.00 5.37
C VAL A 248 -8.12 5.48 3.99
N THR A 249 -9.00 5.77 3.05
CA THR A 249 -8.82 5.48 1.62
C THR A 249 -9.05 6.75 0.81
N PHE A 250 -8.13 7.04 -0.10
CA PHE A 250 -8.25 8.06 -1.14
C PHE A 250 -8.38 7.39 -2.50
N ALA A 251 -9.29 7.85 -3.34
CA ALA A 251 -9.46 7.35 -4.69
C ALA A 251 -9.55 8.52 -5.68
N VAL A 252 -8.69 8.51 -6.68
CA VAL A 252 -8.61 9.55 -7.70
C VAL A 252 -9.39 9.11 -8.92
N SER A 253 -10.34 9.94 -9.36
CA SER A 253 -11.10 9.68 -10.57
C SER A 253 -10.41 10.24 -11.81
N LYS A 254 -10.68 9.63 -12.96
CA LYS A 254 -10.19 10.09 -14.27
C LYS A 254 -10.66 11.51 -14.59
N GLU A 255 -11.81 11.89 -14.05
CA GLU A 255 -12.44 13.21 -14.22
C GLU A 255 -11.82 14.28 -13.32
N GLY A 256 -10.83 13.92 -12.45
CA GLY A 256 -10.08 14.80 -11.57
C GLY A 256 -10.51 14.82 -10.11
N PRO A 257 -11.79 14.70 -9.72
CA PRO A 257 -12.17 14.66 -8.31
C PRO A 257 -11.49 13.56 -7.52
N VAL A 258 -11.07 13.91 -6.30
CA VAL A 258 -10.58 12.98 -5.28
C VAL A 258 -11.74 12.61 -4.36
N TYR A 259 -11.90 11.32 -4.11
CA TYR A 259 -12.87 10.77 -3.17
C TYR A 259 -12.12 10.22 -1.96
N GLY A 260 -12.71 10.37 -0.77
CA GLY A 260 -12.15 9.81 0.45
C GLY A 260 -13.21 9.16 1.31
N PHE A 261 -12.81 8.20 2.12
CA PHE A 261 -13.63 7.54 3.13
C PHE A 261 -12.74 6.92 4.22
N GLY A 262 -13.32 6.69 5.39
CA GLY A 262 -12.63 6.19 6.56
C GLY A 262 -12.62 7.19 7.71
N LEU A 263 -11.62 7.07 8.58
CA LEU A 263 -11.45 7.86 9.81
C LEU A 263 -11.09 9.31 9.49
N SER A 264 -11.73 10.27 10.16
CA SER A 264 -11.43 11.72 10.02
C SER A 264 -11.42 12.46 11.35
N ASN A 265 -11.15 11.78 12.46
CA ASN A 265 -11.18 12.36 13.81
C ASN A 265 -10.19 13.50 14.06
N TYR A 266 -9.21 13.67 13.18
CA TYR A 266 -8.24 14.79 13.13
C TYR A 266 -8.20 15.45 11.75
N HIS A 267 -9.30 15.42 11.01
CA HIS A 267 -9.39 15.98 9.64
C HIS A 267 -8.42 15.38 8.63
N GLN A 268 -7.87 14.18 8.87
CA GLN A 268 -6.91 13.53 7.96
C GLN A 268 -7.48 13.19 6.57
N LEU A 269 -8.81 13.22 6.40
CA LEU A 269 -9.47 13.16 5.09
C LEU A 269 -9.61 14.55 4.41
N GLY A 270 -9.41 15.64 5.15
CA GLY A 270 -9.71 17.00 4.66
C GLY A 270 -11.20 17.29 4.59
N THR A 271 -12.00 16.64 5.41
CA THR A 271 -13.42 16.97 5.63
C THR A 271 -13.57 18.11 6.64
N LYS A 272 -14.64 18.90 6.49
CA LYS A 272 -14.88 20.05 7.39
C LYS A 272 -15.21 19.66 8.83
N ASN A 273 -15.70 18.45 9.03
CA ASN A 273 -16.00 17.86 10.33
C ASN A 273 -15.06 16.67 10.62
N THR A 274 -15.10 16.18 11.84
CA THR A 274 -14.31 15.06 12.34
C THR A 274 -15.10 13.74 12.32
N GLU A 275 -16.19 13.66 11.56
CA GLU A 275 -16.98 12.44 11.43
C GLU A 275 -16.34 11.43 10.51
N MET A 276 -16.47 10.15 10.84
CA MET A 276 -16.05 9.06 9.96
C MET A 276 -16.92 9.01 8.70
N CYS A 277 -16.28 8.75 7.56
CA CYS A 277 -16.97 8.62 6.28
C CYS A 277 -17.13 7.15 5.90
N PHE A 278 -18.32 6.59 6.11
CA PHE A 278 -18.66 5.20 5.76
C PHE A 278 -19.00 4.99 4.28
N VAL A 279 -19.11 6.07 3.53
CA VAL A 279 -19.33 6.09 2.07
C VAL A 279 -18.37 7.09 1.41
N PRO A 280 -18.00 6.88 0.14
CA PRO A 280 -17.12 7.82 -0.55
C PRO A 280 -17.72 9.22 -0.64
N VAL A 281 -16.96 10.22 -0.18
CA VAL A 281 -17.29 11.64 -0.29
C VAL A 281 -16.31 12.33 -1.22
N LYS A 282 -16.78 13.28 -2.02
CA LYS A 282 -15.90 14.16 -2.79
C LYS A 282 -15.21 15.11 -1.82
N LEU A 283 -13.89 15.09 -1.81
CA LEU A 283 -13.08 15.92 -0.93
C LEU A 283 -12.91 17.32 -1.53
N ALA A 284 -13.66 18.29 -0.99
CA ALA A 284 -13.70 19.65 -1.53
C ALA A 284 -12.35 20.38 -1.39
N CYS A 285 -11.54 20.05 -0.37
CA CYS A 285 -10.22 20.65 -0.13
C CYS A 285 -9.23 20.32 -1.26
N PHE A 286 -9.44 19.22 -2.00
CA PHE A 286 -8.63 18.83 -3.16
C PHE A 286 -9.21 19.29 -4.51
N LYS A 287 -10.31 20.05 -4.46
CA LYS A 287 -10.91 20.65 -5.65
C LYS A 287 -10.26 21.98 -5.96
N ASN A 288 -9.08 21.96 -6.57
CA ASN A 288 -8.45 23.18 -7.10
C ASN A 288 -8.34 23.07 -8.63
N SER A 289 -8.76 24.10 -9.33
CA SER A 289 -8.69 24.14 -10.80
C SER A 289 -7.23 24.29 -11.31
N THR A 290 -6.30 24.63 -10.44
CA THR A 290 -4.89 24.88 -10.77
C THR A 290 -3.93 23.81 -10.22
N THR A 291 -4.33 23.06 -9.17
CA THR A 291 -3.47 22.04 -8.56
C THR A 291 -3.87 20.64 -9.03
N TYR A 292 -2.93 19.90 -9.57
CA TYR A 292 -3.10 18.52 -9.98
C TYR A 292 -2.47 17.59 -8.95
N TRP A 293 -3.30 16.86 -8.22
CA TRP A 293 -2.85 15.93 -7.17
C TRP A 293 -2.39 14.61 -7.79
N VAL A 294 -1.16 14.21 -7.46
CA VAL A 294 -0.53 13.02 -8.06
C VAL A 294 -0.27 11.90 -7.06
N ASP A 295 -0.16 12.19 -5.77
CA ASP A 295 0.10 11.18 -4.75
C ASP A 295 -0.52 11.54 -3.41
N PHE A 296 -0.88 10.52 -2.64
CA PHE A 296 -1.41 10.62 -1.28
C PHE A 296 -0.80 9.50 -0.44
N SER A 297 -0.48 9.79 0.82
CA SER A 297 -0.13 8.78 1.80
C SER A 297 -0.66 9.19 3.15
N GLY A 298 -1.28 8.28 3.87
CA GLY A 298 -1.80 8.53 5.21
C GLY A 298 -1.06 7.73 6.27
N GLY A 299 -0.84 8.37 7.42
CA GLY A 299 -0.48 7.71 8.67
C GLY A 299 -1.73 7.30 9.44
N GLN A 300 -1.62 7.21 10.78
CA GLN A 300 -2.79 6.94 11.62
C GLN A 300 -3.75 8.14 11.65
N HIS A 301 -3.22 9.36 11.79
CA HIS A 301 -4.01 10.57 12.02
C HIS A 301 -3.56 11.77 11.19
N HIS A 302 -2.76 11.56 10.16
CA HIS A 302 -2.32 12.63 9.26
C HIS A 302 -2.23 12.11 7.82
N THR A 303 -2.15 13.03 6.89
CA THR A 303 -2.05 12.73 5.46
C THR A 303 -1.06 13.67 4.81
N LEU A 304 -0.23 13.13 3.94
CA LEU A 304 0.57 13.88 2.98
C LEU A 304 -0.07 13.81 1.60
N CYS A 305 0.01 14.92 0.87
CA CYS A 305 -0.45 15.02 -0.51
C CYS A 305 0.66 15.65 -1.35
N LEU A 306 0.80 15.21 -2.58
CA LEU A 306 1.79 15.70 -3.55
C LEU A 306 1.07 16.25 -4.78
N ASP A 307 1.45 17.43 -5.22
CA ASP A 307 1.00 17.95 -6.50
C ASP A 307 1.99 17.64 -7.66
N ALA A 308 1.58 17.96 -8.87
CA ALA A 308 2.38 17.69 -10.08
C ALA A 308 3.65 18.54 -10.15
N GLU A 309 3.70 19.67 -9.47
CA GLU A 309 4.86 20.56 -9.39
C GLU A 309 5.92 20.02 -8.42
N GLY A 310 5.55 19.09 -7.56
CA GLY A 310 6.42 18.48 -6.54
C GLY A 310 6.35 19.18 -5.19
N GLN A 311 5.29 19.97 -4.95
CA GLN A 311 5.01 20.55 -3.65
C GLN A 311 4.28 19.54 -2.76
N VAL A 312 4.80 19.34 -1.56
CA VAL A 312 4.17 18.51 -0.52
C VAL A 312 3.24 19.36 0.32
N TYR A 313 2.11 18.78 0.68
CA TYR A 313 1.14 19.36 1.62
C TYR A 313 0.83 18.35 2.71
N SER A 314 0.52 18.81 3.90
CA SER A 314 0.11 17.99 5.03
C SER A 314 -1.19 18.48 5.65
N LEU A 315 -1.96 17.55 6.22
CA LEU A 315 -3.16 17.81 7.01
C LEU A 315 -3.35 16.73 8.07
N GLY A 316 -4.15 17.01 9.09
CA GLY A 316 -4.40 16.10 10.20
C GLY A 316 -3.77 16.57 11.51
N ARG A 317 -3.47 15.62 12.38
CA ARG A 317 -2.92 15.82 13.73
C ARG A 317 -1.48 16.30 13.68
N ALA A 318 -1.16 17.34 14.44
CA ALA A 318 0.18 17.96 14.44
C ALA A 318 1.18 17.32 15.41
N GLU A 319 0.71 16.56 16.39
CA GLU A 319 1.53 15.99 17.46
C GLU A 319 2.76 15.24 16.95
N TYR A 320 3.88 15.32 17.68
CA TYR A 320 5.21 14.76 17.30
C TYR A 320 5.81 15.36 16.02
N GLY A 321 5.32 16.50 15.53
CA GLY A 321 5.88 17.10 14.31
C GLY A 321 5.48 16.43 12.99
N ARG A 322 4.57 15.43 12.98
CA ARG A 322 4.21 14.63 11.80
C ARG A 322 3.74 15.40 10.58
N LEU A 323 3.29 16.67 10.76
CA LEU A 323 2.90 17.55 9.65
C LEU A 323 4.10 18.25 8.98
N GLY A 324 5.25 18.33 9.64
CA GLY A 324 6.43 19.02 9.11
C GLY A 324 6.28 20.54 9.00
N LEU A 325 5.40 21.15 9.77
CA LEU A 325 5.06 22.57 9.70
C LEU A 325 5.78 23.43 10.77
N GLY A 326 6.76 22.87 11.45
CA GLY A 326 7.52 23.52 12.51
C GLY A 326 6.97 23.26 13.90
N GLU A 327 7.78 23.57 14.92
CA GLU A 327 7.40 23.45 16.32
C GLU A 327 6.24 24.39 16.66
N GLY A 328 5.26 23.88 17.43
CA GLY A 328 4.06 24.62 17.79
C GLY A 328 2.98 24.67 16.72
N ALA A 329 3.15 23.94 15.60
CA ALA A 329 2.10 23.82 14.60
C ALA A 329 0.85 23.15 15.19
N GLU A 330 -0.31 23.68 14.84
CA GLU A 330 -1.62 23.13 15.22
C GLU A 330 -2.16 22.19 14.15
N GLU A 331 -3.18 21.40 14.49
CA GLU A 331 -3.96 20.56 13.60
C GLU A 331 -4.41 21.31 12.33
N LYS A 332 -4.37 20.65 11.18
CA LYS A 332 -4.77 21.21 9.88
C LYS A 332 -5.92 20.44 9.29
N ASN A 333 -7.00 21.14 8.97
CA ASN A 333 -8.20 20.58 8.33
C ASN A 333 -8.19 20.74 6.79
N GLU A 334 -7.18 21.40 6.25
CA GLU A 334 -6.97 21.59 4.81
C GLU A 334 -5.49 21.36 4.46
N PRO A 335 -5.19 20.93 3.21
CA PRO A 335 -3.83 20.75 2.74
C PRO A 335 -3.00 22.01 2.93
N THR A 336 -1.99 21.94 3.80
CA THR A 336 -1.09 23.04 4.13
C THR A 336 0.30 22.76 3.57
N PRO A 337 0.92 23.70 2.81
CA PRO A 337 2.22 23.48 2.19
C PRO A 337 3.31 23.19 3.21
N VAL A 338 4.08 22.13 2.99
CA VAL A 338 5.30 21.81 3.73
C VAL A 338 6.48 22.38 2.96
N THR A 339 7.31 23.17 3.64
CA THR A 339 8.44 23.88 3.04
C THR A 339 9.79 23.29 3.45
N GLY A 340 10.89 23.78 2.86
CA GLY A 340 12.26 23.38 3.23
C GLY A 340 12.81 22.18 2.44
N MET A 341 12.15 21.81 1.34
CA MET A 341 12.60 20.73 0.44
C MET A 341 12.61 21.20 -1.02
N GLU A 342 13.48 20.60 -1.80
CA GLU A 342 13.44 20.68 -3.27
C GLU A 342 12.20 19.91 -3.78
N PRO A 343 11.80 20.13 -5.07
CA PRO A 343 10.63 19.44 -5.64
C PRO A 343 10.65 17.92 -5.43
N VAL A 344 9.57 17.39 -4.88
CA VAL A 344 9.39 16.01 -4.46
C VAL A 344 8.84 15.15 -5.61
N SER A 345 9.24 13.90 -5.67
CA SER A 345 8.77 12.89 -6.64
C SER A 345 7.96 11.77 -6.01
N ALA A 346 8.14 11.50 -4.71
CA ALA A 346 7.43 10.46 -3.98
C ALA A 346 7.32 10.84 -2.49
N LEU A 347 6.28 10.35 -1.83
CA LEU A 347 6.05 10.54 -0.41
C LEU A 347 5.54 9.25 0.25
N THR A 348 5.73 9.14 1.55
CA THR A 348 5.10 8.09 2.37
C THR A 348 4.88 8.56 3.81
N CYS A 349 3.88 8.01 4.46
CA CYS A 349 3.67 8.11 5.90
C CYS A 349 3.89 6.74 6.54
N GLY A 350 4.51 6.73 7.72
CA GLY A 350 4.31 5.68 8.71
C GLY A 350 3.21 6.09 9.68
N GLU A 351 3.11 5.47 10.84
CA GLU A 351 2.04 5.75 11.80
C GLU A 351 2.03 7.23 12.26
N SER A 352 3.18 7.74 12.66
CA SER A 352 3.38 9.11 13.17
C SER A 352 4.58 9.81 12.56
N VAL A 353 5.04 9.33 11.42
CA VAL A 353 6.21 9.82 10.69
C VAL A 353 5.88 10.08 9.24
N SER A 354 6.65 10.93 8.61
CA SER A 354 6.46 11.39 7.24
C SER A 354 7.78 11.42 6.49
N TYR A 355 7.74 11.09 5.21
CA TYR A 355 8.92 11.08 4.34
C TYR A 355 8.60 11.66 2.98
N ALA A 356 9.61 12.30 2.38
CA ALA A 356 9.58 12.76 1.00
C ALA A 356 10.89 12.44 0.29
N VAL A 357 10.80 11.99 -0.96
CA VAL A 357 11.94 11.80 -1.85
C VAL A 357 11.90 12.90 -2.89
N THR A 358 12.98 13.68 -3.02
CA THR A 358 13.06 14.74 -4.02
C THR A 358 13.31 14.18 -5.41
N ARG A 359 13.06 14.97 -6.46
CA ARG A 359 13.36 14.59 -7.84
C ARG A 359 14.85 14.29 -8.08
N GLU A 360 15.73 14.86 -7.25
CA GLU A 360 17.18 14.62 -7.28
C GLU A 360 17.62 13.39 -6.47
N GLY A 361 16.67 12.70 -5.79
CA GLY A 361 16.94 11.49 -5.02
C GLY A 361 17.45 11.73 -3.60
N SER A 362 17.26 12.92 -3.02
CA SER A 362 17.42 13.16 -1.58
C SER A 362 16.17 12.69 -0.83
N VAL A 363 16.33 12.17 0.38
CA VAL A 363 15.21 11.79 1.24
C VAL A 363 15.16 12.67 2.49
N TYR A 364 13.98 13.16 2.80
CA TYR A 364 13.65 13.93 4.01
C TYR A 364 12.70 13.12 4.87
N ALA A 365 12.87 13.25 6.20
CA ALA A 365 12.07 12.59 7.22
C ALA A 365 11.66 13.59 8.30
N TRP A 366 10.47 13.42 8.88
CA TRP A 366 10.00 14.21 10.02
C TRP A 366 8.90 13.46 10.78
N GLY A 367 8.60 13.91 11.99
CA GLY A 367 7.64 13.27 12.89
C GLY A 367 8.30 12.58 14.06
N PHE A 368 7.70 11.53 14.58
CA PHE A 368 8.10 10.79 15.77
C PHE A 368 9.45 10.07 15.60
N GLY A 369 10.44 10.41 16.47
CA GLY A 369 11.84 9.97 16.30
C GLY A 369 12.26 8.79 17.16
N THR A 370 11.55 8.45 18.23
CA THR A 370 11.98 7.49 19.27
C THR A 370 12.38 6.10 18.74
N ASN A 371 11.82 5.65 17.62
CA ASN A 371 12.16 4.35 17.04
C ASN A 371 13.34 4.41 16.05
N LEU A 372 14.05 5.53 15.97
CA LEU A 372 15.22 5.72 15.07
C LEU A 372 14.88 5.65 13.56
N GLN A 373 13.60 5.55 13.19
CA GLN A 373 13.17 5.40 11.80
C GLN A 373 13.35 6.66 10.94
N LEU A 374 13.57 7.84 11.55
CA LEU A 374 13.85 9.09 10.83
C LEU A 374 15.26 9.12 10.20
N GLY A 375 16.20 8.29 10.70
CA GLY A 375 17.54 8.21 10.16
C GLY A 375 18.40 9.46 10.42
N THR A 376 18.02 10.30 11.38
CA THR A 376 18.80 11.45 11.86
C THR A 376 20.04 11.00 12.64
N GLY A 377 19.96 9.83 13.28
CA GLY A 377 20.97 9.28 14.18
C GLY A 377 20.62 9.46 15.65
N GLU A 378 19.57 10.20 15.94
CA GLU A 378 19.04 10.53 17.28
C GLU A 378 17.60 10.00 17.41
N GLU A 379 17.10 10.00 18.67
CA GLU A 379 15.75 9.54 19.02
C GLU A 379 14.76 10.73 19.18
N ASP A 380 15.18 11.91 18.75
CA ASP A 380 14.38 13.13 18.87
C ASP A 380 13.34 13.22 17.75
N ASP A 381 12.20 13.86 18.08
CA ASP A 381 11.16 14.19 17.11
C ASP A 381 11.63 15.32 16.18
N GLU A 382 11.32 15.18 14.89
CA GLU A 382 11.62 16.21 13.90
C GLU A 382 10.34 16.96 13.51
N TRP A 383 10.30 18.25 13.83
CA TRP A 383 9.13 19.12 13.60
C TRP A 383 9.07 19.71 12.20
N SER A 384 10.15 19.62 11.45
CA SER A 384 10.30 20.10 10.07
C SER A 384 11.02 19.04 9.24
N PRO A 385 10.87 19.05 7.90
CA PRO A 385 11.59 18.11 7.03
C PRO A 385 13.09 18.18 7.25
N THR A 386 13.68 17.09 7.74
CA THR A 386 15.11 16.94 8.01
C THR A 386 15.72 15.95 7.02
N LYS A 387 16.78 16.38 6.32
CA LYS A 387 17.45 15.55 5.32
C LYS A 387 18.12 14.35 5.97
N MET A 388 17.72 13.16 5.55
CA MET A 388 18.38 11.93 6.00
C MET A 388 19.78 11.83 5.40
N THR A 389 20.76 11.50 6.24
CA THR A 389 22.15 11.36 5.86
C THR A 389 22.73 10.03 6.34
N GLY A 390 23.80 9.58 5.72
CA GLY A 390 24.51 8.37 6.13
C GLY A 390 25.45 7.87 5.04
N LYS A 391 26.43 7.09 5.42
CA LYS A 391 27.45 6.55 4.51
C LYS A 391 26.84 5.83 3.31
N GLN A 392 25.71 5.14 3.50
CA GLN A 392 25.04 4.40 2.44
C GLN A 392 24.30 5.31 1.44
N LEU A 393 24.10 6.60 1.77
CA LEU A 393 23.39 7.58 0.91
C LEU A 393 24.33 8.53 0.17
N GLU A 394 25.63 8.59 0.52
CA GLU A 394 26.59 9.57 -0.04
C GLU A 394 26.69 9.49 -1.59
N ASN A 395 26.77 8.26 -2.12
CA ASN A 395 26.93 8.01 -3.56
C ASN A 395 25.68 7.37 -4.19
N ARG A 396 24.50 7.50 -3.56
CA ARG A 396 23.25 6.93 -4.04
C ARG A 396 22.15 7.97 -4.14
N ILE A 397 21.22 7.71 -5.03
CA ILE A 397 19.94 8.39 -5.09
C ILE A 397 18.86 7.46 -4.52
N VAL A 398 17.94 8.03 -3.77
CA VAL A 398 16.75 7.32 -3.28
C VAL A 398 15.67 7.36 -4.35
N LEU A 399 15.13 6.19 -4.71
CA LEU A 399 14.05 6.01 -5.68
C LEU A 399 12.69 5.92 -4.99
N MET A 400 12.67 5.30 -3.80
CA MET A 400 11.44 5.03 -3.05
C MET A 400 11.74 4.96 -1.56
N VAL A 401 10.79 5.36 -0.74
CA VAL A 401 10.79 5.19 0.70
C VAL A 401 9.46 4.56 1.12
N SER A 402 9.49 3.68 2.11
CA SER A 402 8.31 3.12 2.77
C SER A 402 8.57 2.98 4.26
N SER A 403 7.57 3.27 5.09
CA SER A 403 7.69 3.21 6.53
C SER A 403 6.60 2.31 7.13
N GLY A 404 7.01 1.43 8.03
CA GLY A 404 6.14 0.62 8.87
C GLY A 404 5.90 1.26 10.23
N GLY A 405 5.55 0.45 11.22
CA GLY A 405 5.33 0.92 12.59
C GLY A 405 6.59 1.47 13.25
N GLN A 406 7.73 0.80 13.08
CA GLN A 406 8.98 1.12 13.79
C GLN A 406 10.23 1.07 12.89
N HIS A 407 10.08 0.89 11.59
CA HIS A 407 11.19 0.78 10.65
C HIS A 407 10.91 1.49 9.33
N THR A 408 11.96 1.79 8.62
CA THR A 408 11.91 2.44 7.30
C THR A 408 12.76 1.68 6.31
N VAL A 409 12.27 1.57 5.09
CA VAL A 409 12.90 0.88 3.97
C VAL A 409 13.07 1.84 2.81
N LEU A 410 14.27 1.88 2.23
CA LEU A 410 14.61 2.71 1.09
C LEU A 410 15.00 1.82 -0.09
N LEU A 411 14.53 2.14 -1.28
CA LEU A 411 15.07 1.65 -2.53
C LEU A 411 16.05 2.69 -3.06
N VAL A 412 17.29 2.30 -3.33
CA VAL A 412 18.35 3.22 -3.74
C VAL A 412 19.09 2.72 -4.98
N LYS A 413 19.68 3.62 -5.74
CA LYS A 413 20.48 3.36 -6.92
C LYS A 413 21.79 4.14 -6.85
N ASP A 414 22.90 3.57 -7.32
CA ASP A 414 24.16 4.28 -7.38
C ASP A 414 24.11 5.44 -8.39
N LYS A 415 24.70 6.60 -8.03
CA LYS A 415 24.69 7.80 -8.88
C LYS A 415 25.37 7.59 -10.25
N GLN A 416 26.28 6.62 -10.37
CA GLN A 416 26.97 6.31 -11.63
C GLN A 416 26.11 5.48 -12.60
N GLU A 417 25.01 4.91 -12.13
CA GLU A 417 24.06 4.15 -12.96
C GLU A 417 22.88 5.01 -13.48
N SER A 418 22.90 6.34 -13.25
CA SER A 418 21.82 7.27 -13.60
C SER A 418 21.98 7.88 -15.01
#